data_fbf34e1b3eb996a679df44214478576d
#
_entry.id   fbf34e1b3eb996a679df44214478576d
#
_cell.length_a   1.000
_cell.length_b   1.000
_cell.length_c   1.000
_cell.angle_alpha   90.00
_cell.angle_beta   90.00
_cell.angle_gamma   90.00
#
_symmetry.space_group_name_H-M   'P 1'
#
loop_
_entity.id
_entity.type
_entity.pdbx_description
1 polymer ?
#
loop_
_entity_poly.entity_id
_entity_poly.type
_entity_poly.pdbx_seq_one_letter_code
_entity_poly.pdbx_strand_id
1 'polypeptide(L)'
;MDWQNLDKKMNSLRQYMDVGDYAKARPLYEQLQAEYYSQTDCGVEYEAIGGELAEIYAAIVVETNSQQEIPAAIGQLQEFTGGAYHGFLVARLHWQAKRHLQALGVLEELCQLSWHQGKPVIPPETDFWQASSGEKEVILNLLGQGYKYFGMAQQAAQCYRLASEVAIYFPVQAADYSNYVFTLHYIFMPQWEYVEAHRGYNALYSVLKPFIHDRRQLKRRQKKRGKLRIGYISPDFRRHVVLLFIWAMVTKYNRQDFEVYCFSNSPTEDEYSKYIQRQVNFWCNISKLSLRDKALLVYQQELDILVDLAGHSRDNCLPVLGYKPAPIQISGIGYFATTGLQTVDYFLSDKYLAAGCAVIPAKNNQVIDENLQATALASSESFTEKLLVLPHSHFCYVPIKEMPPVQQAPCMSKGYITFGSFNNLIKANDVVLEAWGTILQQVPESRLLLKCASLDDDDIRELFRQKLLSLGLPEERFQLRGFSADYLPEYYEMDIALDTFPYPGGGTTCDALYMGVPVVTLGDGSHGGDFGISLLKNIGLDFACSYSVEEYIQKSILLAQDKELLNVLHLGLRNMMENSPIMNEKQYMQELEQGYKRIWQEFSHGGSQYV
;
A
#
# COMPACT_ATOMS: atom_id res chain seq x y z
N MET A 1 -2.46 38.41 -37.23
CA MET A 1 -1.79 37.17 -36.76
C MET A 1 -1.51 36.27 -37.96
N ASP A 2 -0.31 35.71 -38.08
CA ASP A 2 -0.04 34.67 -39.11
C ASP A 2 -0.53 33.31 -38.58
N TRP A 3 -1.79 33.01 -38.89
CA TRP A 3 -2.46 31.79 -38.43
C TRP A 3 -1.74 30.50 -38.82
N GLN A 4 -1.12 30.45 -40.02
CA GLN A 4 -0.36 29.27 -40.46
C GLN A 4 0.89 29.04 -39.61
N ASN A 5 1.56 30.13 -39.21
CA ASN A 5 2.74 30.05 -38.34
C ASN A 5 2.33 29.67 -36.89
N LEU A 6 1.21 30.23 -36.42
CA LEU A 6 0.65 29.89 -35.12
C LEU A 6 0.29 28.38 -35.02
N ASP A 7 -0.48 27.87 -35.99
CA ASP A 7 -0.85 26.45 -36.04
C ASP A 7 0.38 25.55 -36.07
N LYS A 8 1.41 25.91 -36.81
CA LYS A 8 2.65 25.13 -36.85
C LYS A 8 3.34 25.09 -35.48
N LYS A 9 3.39 26.21 -34.77
CA LYS A 9 3.98 26.29 -33.43
C LYS A 9 3.13 25.53 -32.41
N MET A 10 1.79 25.67 -32.46
CA MET A 10 0.88 24.91 -31.60
C MET A 10 1.03 23.41 -31.81
N ASN A 11 1.11 22.94 -33.06
CA ASN A 11 1.35 21.54 -33.35
C ASN A 11 2.70 21.05 -32.82
N SER A 12 3.76 21.86 -32.90
CA SER A 12 5.06 21.52 -32.30
C SER A 12 4.98 21.46 -30.77
N LEU A 13 4.23 22.38 -30.16
CA LEU A 13 4.00 22.39 -28.71
C LEU A 13 3.25 21.15 -28.25
N ARG A 14 2.14 20.78 -28.92
CA ARG A 14 1.40 19.53 -28.68
C ARG A 14 2.33 18.31 -28.78
N GLN A 15 3.16 18.25 -29.82
CA GLN A 15 4.10 17.14 -30.00
C GLN A 15 5.11 17.04 -28.85
N TYR A 16 5.64 18.16 -28.32
CA TYR A 16 6.51 18.14 -27.15
C TYR A 16 5.77 17.69 -25.89
N MET A 17 4.50 18.09 -25.71
CA MET A 17 3.66 17.65 -24.61
C MET A 17 3.40 16.15 -24.67
N ASP A 18 3.04 15.62 -25.85
CA ASP A 18 2.74 14.19 -26.07
C ASP A 18 3.91 13.27 -25.74
N VAL A 19 5.14 13.73 -25.97
CA VAL A 19 6.36 12.96 -25.67
C VAL A 19 6.96 13.29 -24.29
N GLY A 20 6.34 14.19 -23.52
CA GLY A 20 6.81 14.61 -22.19
C GLY A 20 8.10 15.45 -22.21
N ASP A 21 8.44 16.11 -23.33
CA ASP A 21 9.63 16.96 -23.46
C ASP A 21 9.32 18.39 -22.98
N TYR A 22 9.04 18.52 -21.68
CA TYR A 22 8.68 19.80 -21.05
C TYR A 22 9.80 20.84 -21.14
N ALA A 23 11.05 20.42 -21.28
CA ALA A 23 12.18 21.31 -21.47
C ALA A 23 12.10 22.09 -22.80
N LYS A 24 11.54 21.48 -23.85
CA LYS A 24 11.28 22.15 -25.14
C LYS A 24 9.89 22.78 -25.20
N ALA A 25 8.90 22.18 -24.53
CA ALA A 25 7.54 22.70 -24.49
C ALA A 25 7.48 24.09 -23.85
N ARG A 26 8.12 24.30 -22.70
CA ARG A 26 8.05 25.54 -21.92
C ARG A 26 8.51 26.81 -22.71
N PRO A 27 9.69 26.84 -23.33
CA PRO A 27 10.09 28.03 -24.09
C PRO A 27 9.18 28.36 -25.27
N LEU A 28 8.65 27.31 -25.93
CA LEU A 28 7.73 27.50 -27.05
C LEU A 28 6.35 27.98 -26.55
N TYR A 29 5.89 27.48 -25.40
CA TYR A 29 4.70 27.99 -24.74
C TYR A 29 4.85 29.51 -24.41
N GLU A 30 5.94 29.88 -23.75
CA GLU A 30 6.20 31.30 -23.37
C GLU A 30 6.20 32.24 -24.59
N GLN A 31 6.76 31.79 -25.71
CA GLN A 31 6.72 32.52 -26.96
C GLN A 31 5.29 32.65 -27.49
N LEU A 32 4.52 31.57 -27.53
CA LEU A 32 3.14 31.56 -28.00
C LEU A 32 2.23 32.38 -27.11
N GLN A 33 2.42 32.33 -25.80
CA GLN A 33 1.69 33.14 -24.83
C GLN A 33 1.93 34.62 -25.03
N ALA A 34 3.19 35.06 -25.24
CA ALA A 34 3.52 36.45 -25.53
C ALA A 34 2.91 36.91 -26.85
N GLU A 35 2.91 36.08 -27.89
CA GLU A 35 2.25 36.36 -29.17
C GLU A 35 0.73 36.47 -28.99
N TYR A 36 0.10 35.58 -28.20
CA TYR A 36 -1.32 35.60 -27.91
C TYR A 36 -1.75 36.89 -27.20
N TYR A 37 -1.14 37.23 -26.06
CA TYR A 37 -1.53 38.42 -25.30
C TYR A 37 -1.16 39.75 -25.98
N SER A 38 -0.35 39.76 -27.03
CA SER A 38 -0.06 40.95 -27.82
C SER A 38 -1.16 41.34 -28.81
N GLN A 39 -2.18 40.52 -29.00
CA GLN A 39 -3.26 40.74 -29.94
C GLN A 39 -4.46 41.43 -29.26
N THR A 40 -5.13 42.32 -29.98
CA THR A 40 -6.29 43.09 -29.50
C THR A 40 -7.64 42.63 -30.06
N ASP A 41 -7.65 41.63 -30.92
CA ASP A 41 -8.83 41.17 -31.63
C ASP A 41 -9.32 39.82 -31.07
N CYS A 42 -10.51 39.78 -30.47
CA CYS A 42 -11.07 38.67 -29.71
C CYS A 42 -12.20 38.00 -30.50
N GLY A 43 -11.88 36.97 -31.31
CA GLY A 43 -12.88 36.08 -31.92
C GLY A 43 -12.96 34.74 -31.19
N VAL A 44 -13.97 33.95 -31.49
CA VAL A 44 -14.18 32.59 -30.89
C VAL A 44 -12.97 31.66 -31.04
N GLU A 45 -12.27 31.73 -32.18
CA GLU A 45 -11.03 30.97 -32.40
C GLU A 45 -9.88 31.45 -31.50
N TYR A 46 -9.87 32.70 -31.12
CA TYR A 46 -8.89 33.28 -30.20
C TYR A 46 -9.11 32.76 -28.76
N GLU A 47 -10.35 32.70 -28.30
CA GLU A 47 -10.69 32.12 -26.98
C GLU A 47 -10.33 30.63 -26.89
N ALA A 48 -10.55 29.86 -27.94
CA ALA A 48 -10.19 28.44 -27.99
C ALA A 48 -8.66 28.23 -27.86
N ILE A 49 -7.84 29.05 -28.53
CA ILE A 49 -6.38 28.98 -28.42
C ILE A 49 -5.92 29.42 -27.02
N GLY A 50 -6.54 30.42 -26.43
CA GLY A 50 -6.26 30.89 -25.09
C GLY A 50 -6.53 29.79 -24.05
N GLY A 51 -7.67 29.10 -24.15
CA GLY A 51 -8.02 27.97 -23.30
C GLY A 51 -7.01 26.83 -23.43
N GLU A 52 -6.63 26.45 -24.66
CA GLU A 52 -5.61 25.41 -24.88
C GLU A 52 -4.24 25.79 -24.31
N LEU A 53 -3.81 27.04 -24.48
CA LEU A 53 -2.56 27.53 -23.89
C LEU A 53 -2.60 27.49 -22.36
N ALA A 54 -3.74 27.82 -21.73
CA ALA A 54 -3.90 27.73 -20.29
C ALA A 54 -3.81 26.27 -19.81
N GLU A 55 -4.43 25.32 -20.52
CA GLU A 55 -4.33 23.89 -20.21
C GLU A 55 -2.90 23.35 -20.38
N ILE A 56 -2.21 23.74 -21.44
CA ILE A 56 -0.80 23.34 -21.66
C ILE A 56 0.10 23.89 -20.54
N TYR A 57 -0.09 25.15 -20.15
CA TYR A 57 0.67 25.74 -19.04
C TYR A 57 0.41 24.99 -17.72
N ALA A 58 -0.85 24.76 -17.42
CA ALA A 58 -1.23 24.00 -16.25
C ALA A 58 -0.61 22.59 -16.25
N ALA A 59 -0.64 21.89 -17.37
CA ALA A 59 -0.01 20.58 -17.51
C ALA A 59 1.52 20.65 -17.31
N ILE A 60 2.21 21.66 -17.88
CA ILE A 60 3.64 21.88 -17.63
C ILE A 60 3.91 22.11 -16.14
N VAL A 61 3.11 22.94 -15.46
CA VAL A 61 3.26 23.23 -14.02
C VAL A 61 3.05 21.96 -13.18
N VAL A 62 2.03 21.17 -13.52
CA VAL A 62 1.74 19.88 -12.87
C VAL A 62 2.91 18.90 -13.02
N GLU A 63 3.39 18.69 -14.23
CA GLU A 63 4.41 17.68 -14.53
C GLU A 63 5.82 18.09 -14.05
N THR A 64 6.12 19.41 -14.05
CA THR A 64 7.37 19.92 -13.50
C THR A 64 7.33 20.18 -12.00
N ASN A 65 6.17 20.01 -11.36
CA ASN A 65 5.91 20.28 -9.94
C ASN A 65 6.36 21.69 -9.48
N SER A 66 6.11 22.70 -10.33
CA SER A 66 6.53 24.08 -10.11
C SER A 66 5.61 24.80 -9.12
N GLN A 67 5.81 24.60 -7.81
CA GLN A 67 4.95 25.13 -6.73
C GLN A 67 4.67 26.62 -6.81
N GLN A 68 5.66 27.42 -7.22
CA GLN A 68 5.54 28.88 -7.32
C GLN A 68 4.60 29.34 -8.45
N GLU A 69 4.39 28.51 -9.47
CA GLU A 69 3.59 28.82 -10.64
C GLU A 69 2.13 28.36 -10.51
N ILE A 70 1.80 27.55 -9.49
CA ILE A 70 0.43 27.02 -9.31
C ILE A 70 -0.64 28.12 -9.27
N PRO A 71 -0.48 29.23 -8.51
CA PRO A 71 -1.51 30.28 -8.48
C PRO A 71 -1.75 30.91 -9.86
N ALA A 72 -0.68 31.14 -10.64
CA ALA A 72 -0.79 31.67 -11.97
C ALA A 72 -1.47 30.71 -12.95
N ALA A 73 -1.14 29.41 -12.86
CA ALA A 73 -1.77 28.38 -13.69
C ALA A 73 -3.27 28.23 -13.40
N ILE A 74 -3.66 28.24 -12.12
CA ILE A 74 -5.10 28.24 -11.73
C ILE A 74 -5.79 29.51 -12.25
N GLY A 75 -5.17 30.68 -12.08
CA GLY A 75 -5.73 31.93 -12.57
C GLY A 75 -5.98 31.91 -14.08
N GLN A 76 -5.02 31.44 -14.87
CA GLN A 76 -5.19 31.32 -16.32
C GLN A 76 -6.30 30.33 -16.72
N LEU A 77 -6.39 29.18 -16.05
CA LEU A 77 -7.49 28.25 -16.31
C LEU A 77 -8.87 28.87 -16.00
N GLN A 78 -8.97 29.68 -14.94
CA GLN A 78 -10.24 30.33 -14.55
C GLN A 78 -10.72 31.40 -15.53
N GLU A 79 -9.85 31.90 -16.42
CA GLU A 79 -10.22 32.86 -17.48
C GLU A 79 -10.99 32.19 -18.64
N PHE A 80 -10.94 30.86 -18.76
CA PHE A 80 -11.53 30.12 -19.85
C PHE A 80 -12.49 29.04 -19.32
N THR A 81 -13.48 28.70 -20.15
CA THR A 81 -14.34 27.54 -19.92
C THR A 81 -13.74 26.33 -20.62
N GLY A 82 -13.64 25.20 -19.94
CA GLY A 82 -13.08 23.96 -20.49
C GLY A 82 -13.90 22.73 -20.11
N GLY A 83 -13.58 21.62 -20.76
CA GLY A 83 -14.22 20.30 -20.51
C GLY A 83 -13.62 19.57 -19.30
N ALA A 84 -13.79 18.26 -19.29
CA ALA A 84 -13.38 17.39 -18.20
C ALA A 84 -11.88 17.46 -17.88
N TYR A 85 -11.01 17.54 -18.89
CA TYR A 85 -9.56 17.66 -18.70
C TYR A 85 -9.18 18.97 -18.03
N HIS A 86 -9.85 20.07 -18.37
CA HIS A 86 -9.66 21.38 -17.74
C HIS A 86 -9.93 21.31 -16.23
N GLY A 87 -11.09 20.79 -15.82
CA GLY A 87 -11.43 20.59 -14.41
C GLY A 87 -10.44 19.66 -13.69
N PHE A 88 -9.98 18.59 -14.35
CA PHE A 88 -8.92 17.71 -13.82
C PHE A 88 -7.61 18.48 -13.55
N LEU A 89 -7.16 19.34 -14.45
CA LEU A 89 -5.95 20.15 -14.24
C LEU A 89 -6.09 21.11 -13.05
N VAL A 90 -7.23 21.77 -12.90
CA VAL A 90 -7.53 22.60 -11.72
C VAL A 90 -7.43 21.78 -10.44
N ALA A 91 -8.06 20.60 -10.41
CA ALA A 91 -8.00 19.71 -9.24
C ALA A 91 -6.55 19.24 -8.96
N ARG A 92 -5.77 18.90 -10.00
CA ARG A 92 -4.36 18.50 -9.84
C ARG A 92 -3.49 19.62 -9.27
N LEU A 93 -3.68 20.86 -9.71
CA LEU A 93 -2.98 22.03 -9.18
C LEU A 93 -3.36 22.28 -7.70
N HIS A 94 -4.64 22.19 -7.34
CA HIS A 94 -5.06 22.26 -5.93
C HIS A 94 -4.44 21.14 -5.11
N TRP A 95 -4.41 19.92 -5.64
CA TRP A 95 -3.76 18.78 -4.97
C TRP A 95 -2.28 19.05 -4.69
N GLN A 96 -1.54 19.52 -5.68
CA GLN A 96 -0.12 19.86 -5.51
C GLN A 96 0.11 21.03 -4.56
N ALA A 97 -0.82 21.99 -4.51
CA ALA A 97 -0.82 23.09 -3.55
C ALA A 97 -1.19 22.67 -2.13
N LYS A 98 -1.40 21.37 -1.87
CA LYS A 98 -1.90 20.81 -0.61
C LYS A 98 -3.29 21.33 -0.19
N ARG A 99 -4.11 21.72 -1.15
CA ARG A 99 -5.52 22.13 -0.99
C ARG A 99 -6.43 20.95 -1.36
N HIS A 100 -6.30 19.86 -0.59
CA HIS A 100 -6.87 18.55 -0.98
C HIS A 100 -8.40 18.55 -0.98
N LEU A 101 -9.03 19.24 -0.03
CA LEU A 101 -10.49 19.36 0.00
C LEU A 101 -11.01 20.13 -1.21
N GLN A 102 -10.34 21.20 -1.61
CA GLN A 102 -10.70 21.98 -2.81
C GLN A 102 -10.51 21.13 -4.07
N ALA A 103 -9.43 20.36 -4.16
CA ALA A 103 -9.21 19.43 -5.27
C ALA A 103 -10.35 18.41 -5.39
N LEU A 104 -10.77 17.84 -4.27
CA LEU A 104 -11.88 16.88 -4.23
C LEU A 104 -13.19 17.54 -4.67
N GLY A 105 -13.51 18.73 -4.14
CA GLY A 105 -14.73 19.47 -4.49
C GLY A 105 -14.82 19.81 -5.98
N VAL A 106 -13.71 20.23 -6.61
CA VAL A 106 -13.65 20.47 -8.08
C VAL A 106 -14.00 19.23 -8.87
N LEU A 107 -13.50 18.06 -8.46
CA LEU A 107 -13.78 16.79 -9.16
C LEU A 107 -15.21 16.31 -8.93
N GLU A 108 -15.75 16.46 -7.72
CA GLU A 108 -17.14 16.14 -7.42
C GLU A 108 -18.11 17.01 -8.22
N GLU A 109 -17.83 18.30 -8.34
CA GLU A 109 -18.61 19.25 -9.15
C GLU A 109 -18.53 18.92 -10.63
N LEU A 110 -17.32 18.66 -11.15
CA LEU A 110 -17.09 18.26 -12.55
C LEU A 110 -17.91 17.03 -12.93
N CYS A 111 -17.97 16.04 -12.04
CA CYS A 111 -18.73 14.81 -12.25
C CYS A 111 -20.20 14.94 -11.85
N GLN A 112 -20.63 16.04 -11.20
CA GLN A 112 -21.91 16.13 -10.49
C GLN A 112 -22.18 14.87 -9.65
N LEU A 113 -21.12 14.44 -8.95
CA LEU A 113 -21.06 13.14 -8.29
C LEU A 113 -22.01 13.09 -7.09
N SER A 114 -22.86 12.08 -7.07
CA SER A 114 -23.68 11.73 -5.92
C SER A 114 -23.49 10.26 -5.54
N TRP A 115 -23.93 9.90 -4.33
CA TRP A 115 -23.78 8.54 -3.83
C TRP A 115 -25.13 7.92 -3.54
N HIS A 116 -25.44 6.77 -4.16
CA HIS A 116 -26.66 6.02 -3.92
C HIS A 116 -26.33 4.60 -3.48
N GLN A 117 -26.70 4.24 -2.25
CA GLN A 117 -26.39 2.93 -1.65
C GLN A 117 -24.91 2.55 -1.75
N GLY A 118 -24.01 3.51 -1.50
CA GLY A 118 -22.56 3.31 -1.57
C GLY A 118 -21.97 3.21 -2.99
N LYS A 119 -22.78 3.44 -4.03
CA LYS A 119 -22.32 3.47 -5.42
C LYS A 119 -22.28 4.90 -5.94
N PRO A 120 -21.26 5.28 -6.71
CA PRO A 120 -21.20 6.59 -7.33
C PRO A 120 -22.22 6.68 -8.48
N VAL A 121 -22.90 7.80 -8.56
CA VAL A 121 -23.83 8.16 -9.64
C VAL A 121 -23.33 9.44 -10.29
N ILE A 122 -22.98 9.36 -11.56
CA ILE A 122 -22.56 10.48 -12.39
C ILE A 122 -23.63 10.64 -13.49
N PRO A 123 -24.34 11.80 -13.56
CA PRO A 123 -25.38 12.01 -14.55
C PRO A 123 -24.82 11.92 -15.98
N PRO A 124 -25.59 11.35 -16.94
CA PRO A 124 -25.11 11.10 -18.29
C PRO A 124 -24.83 12.38 -19.11
N GLU A 125 -25.38 13.51 -18.70
CA GLU A 125 -25.21 14.83 -19.35
C GLU A 125 -23.94 15.56 -18.94
N THR A 126 -23.14 15.04 -17.99
CA THR A 126 -21.91 15.70 -17.53
C THR A 126 -20.78 15.63 -18.56
N ASP A 127 -19.88 16.59 -18.52
CA ASP A 127 -18.66 16.62 -19.34
C ASP A 127 -17.79 15.39 -19.12
N PHE A 128 -17.86 14.78 -17.94
CA PHE A 128 -17.20 13.52 -17.64
C PHE A 128 -17.52 12.42 -18.68
N TRP A 129 -18.79 12.26 -19.09
CA TRP A 129 -19.13 11.22 -20.05
C TRP A 129 -18.71 11.54 -21.47
N GLN A 130 -18.51 12.81 -21.81
CA GLN A 130 -17.97 13.25 -23.10
C GLN A 130 -16.44 13.11 -23.19
N ALA A 131 -15.75 13.00 -22.04
CA ALA A 131 -14.31 12.84 -21.94
C ALA A 131 -13.81 11.53 -22.56
N SER A 132 -12.56 11.49 -22.97
CA SER A 132 -11.89 10.25 -23.40
C SER A 132 -11.76 9.25 -22.24
N SER A 133 -11.52 7.98 -22.56
CA SER A 133 -11.32 6.95 -21.53
C SER A 133 -10.11 7.26 -20.62
N GLY A 134 -9.04 7.87 -21.17
CA GLY A 134 -7.88 8.27 -20.37
C GLY A 134 -8.22 9.41 -19.41
N GLU A 135 -8.98 10.40 -19.84
CA GLU A 135 -9.41 11.50 -18.96
C GLU A 135 -10.37 11.00 -17.87
N LYS A 136 -11.31 10.13 -18.20
CA LYS A 136 -12.20 9.48 -17.22
C LYS A 136 -11.40 8.73 -16.16
N GLU A 137 -10.41 7.96 -16.60
CA GLU A 137 -9.56 7.17 -15.71
C GLU A 137 -8.82 8.09 -14.72
N VAL A 138 -8.09 9.13 -15.18
CA VAL A 138 -7.31 9.99 -14.29
C VAL A 138 -8.20 10.80 -13.34
N ILE A 139 -9.41 11.20 -13.74
CA ILE A 139 -10.39 11.86 -12.88
C ILE A 139 -10.85 10.92 -11.77
N LEU A 140 -11.26 9.70 -12.11
CA LEU A 140 -11.72 8.69 -11.14
C LEU A 140 -10.58 8.26 -10.20
N ASN A 141 -9.36 8.11 -10.72
CA ASN A 141 -8.19 7.78 -9.91
C ASN A 141 -7.90 8.89 -8.89
N LEU A 142 -7.94 10.16 -9.31
CA LEU A 142 -7.73 11.30 -8.40
C LEU A 142 -8.86 11.45 -7.39
N LEU A 143 -10.13 11.21 -7.77
CA LEU A 143 -11.25 11.10 -6.82
C LEU A 143 -10.98 10.01 -5.78
N GLY A 144 -10.55 8.83 -6.22
CA GLY A 144 -10.19 7.72 -5.34
C GLY A 144 -9.06 8.11 -4.35
N GLN A 145 -8.04 8.82 -4.84
CA GLN A 145 -6.96 9.34 -3.98
C GLN A 145 -7.49 10.35 -2.96
N GLY A 146 -8.38 11.27 -3.38
CA GLY A 146 -9.01 12.26 -2.51
C GLY A 146 -9.82 11.61 -1.41
N TYR A 147 -10.75 10.73 -1.76
CA TYR A 147 -11.55 10.01 -0.77
C TYR A 147 -10.70 9.17 0.19
N LYS A 148 -9.68 8.49 -0.34
CA LYS A 148 -8.73 7.73 0.50
C LYS A 148 -7.98 8.63 1.47
N TYR A 149 -7.57 9.82 1.03
CA TYR A 149 -6.87 10.80 1.86
C TYR A 149 -7.73 11.28 3.04
N PHE A 150 -9.03 11.48 2.80
CA PHE A 150 -10.01 11.87 3.85
C PHE A 150 -10.59 10.68 4.64
N GLY A 151 -10.06 9.45 4.46
CA GLY A 151 -10.50 8.27 5.20
C GLY A 151 -11.82 7.66 4.69
N MET A 152 -12.31 8.08 3.55
CA MET A 152 -13.56 7.63 2.92
C MET A 152 -13.29 6.39 2.04
N ALA A 153 -12.93 5.27 2.68
CA ALA A 153 -12.43 4.08 2.00
C ALA A 153 -13.44 3.45 1.02
N GLN A 154 -14.73 3.45 1.34
CA GLN A 154 -15.77 2.89 0.45
C GLN A 154 -15.87 3.67 -0.86
N GLN A 155 -15.90 5.01 -0.77
CA GLN A 155 -15.93 5.89 -1.94
C GLN A 155 -14.66 5.74 -2.77
N ALA A 156 -13.50 5.71 -2.11
CA ALA A 156 -12.21 5.49 -2.77
C ALA A 156 -12.18 4.18 -3.56
N ALA A 157 -12.61 3.06 -2.95
CA ALA A 157 -12.64 1.76 -3.59
C ALA A 157 -13.53 1.76 -4.85
N GLN A 158 -14.72 2.37 -4.79
CA GLN A 158 -15.60 2.45 -5.96
C GLN A 158 -15.01 3.30 -7.09
N CYS A 159 -14.37 4.43 -6.77
CA CYS A 159 -13.71 5.25 -7.76
C CYS A 159 -12.56 4.50 -8.46
N TYR A 160 -11.71 3.80 -7.72
CA TYR A 160 -10.63 2.98 -8.29
C TYR A 160 -11.16 1.82 -9.13
N ARG A 161 -12.26 1.17 -8.70
CA ARG A 161 -12.90 0.12 -9.50
C ARG A 161 -13.39 0.66 -10.84
N LEU A 162 -14.10 1.79 -10.83
CA LEU A 162 -14.55 2.44 -12.06
C LEU A 162 -13.38 2.92 -12.94
N ALA A 163 -12.30 3.46 -12.34
CA ALA A 163 -11.10 3.84 -13.07
C ALA A 163 -10.53 2.64 -13.83
N SER A 164 -10.42 1.48 -13.18
CA SER A 164 -9.99 0.23 -13.84
C SER A 164 -10.94 -0.22 -14.95
N GLU A 165 -12.26 -0.03 -14.81
CA GLU A 165 -13.25 -0.41 -15.82
C GLU A 165 -13.20 0.47 -17.08
N VAL A 166 -12.88 1.77 -16.95
CA VAL A 166 -12.79 2.70 -18.09
C VAL A 166 -11.40 2.74 -18.73
N ALA A 167 -10.37 2.29 -18.04
CA ALA A 167 -9.01 2.24 -18.55
C ALA A 167 -8.88 1.23 -19.70
N ILE A 168 -8.28 1.67 -20.81
CA ILE A 168 -8.06 0.83 -22.01
C ILE A 168 -6.64 0.24 -22.09
N TYR A 169 -5.71 0.83 -21.36
CA TYR A 169 -4.33 0.38 -21.32
C TYR A 169 -4.09 -0.57 -20.15
N PHE A 170 -3.77 -1.82 -20.45
CA PHE A 170 -3.67 -2.90 -19.46
C PHE A 170 -2.85 -2.55 -18.20
N PRO A 171 -1.63 -1.95 -18.27
CA PRO A 171 -0.90 -1.60 -17.06
C PRO A 171 -1.61 -0.60 -16.14
N VAL A 172 -2.35 0.37 -16.71
CA VAL A 172 -3.15 1.34 -15.97
C VAL A 172 -4.34 0.63 -15.33
N GLN A 173 -5.07 -0.15 -16.11
CA GLN A 173 -6.19 -0.96 -15.63
C GLN A 173 -5.78 -1.85 -14.44
N ALA A 174 -4.64 -2.52 -14.55
CA ALA A 174 -4.12 -3.38 -13.48
C ALA A 174 -3.70 -2.58 -12.23
N ALA A 175 -3.15 -1.36 -12.40
CA ALA A 175 -2.77 -0.48 -11.29
C ALA A 175 -4.00 0.04 -10.54
N ASP A 176 -5.05 0.47 -11.25
CA ASP A 176 -6.30 0.93 -10.64
C ASP A 176 -7.03 -0.19 -9.93
N TYR A 177 -7.07 -1.38 -10.54
CA TYR A 177 -7.63 -2.55 -9.87
C TYR A 177 -6.83 -2.92 -8.61
N SER A 178 -5.50 -2.80 -8.63
CA SER A 178 -4.67 -2.98 -7.43
C SER A 178 -5.01 -1.95 -6.35
N ASN A 179 -5.23 -0.67 -6.73
CA ASN A 179 -5.67 0.37 -5.80
C ASN A 179 -7.05 0.04 -5.20
N TYR A 180 -7.96 -0.50 -6.01
CA TYR A 180 -9.29 -0.96 -5.58
C TYR A 180 -9.16 -2.04 -4.49
N VAL A 181 -8.52 -3.19 -4.80
CA VAL A 181 -8.44 -4.31 -3.85
C VAL A 181 -7.59 -3.97 -2.62
N PHE A 182 -6.55 -3.15 -2.77
CA PHE A 182 -5.78 -2.64 -1.63
C PHE A 182 -6.67 -1.79 -0.70
N THR A 183 -7.57 -0.98 -1.25
CA THR A 183 -8.45 -0.11 -0.45
C THR A 183 -9.49 -0.92 0.33
N LEU A 184 -9.84 -2.12 -0.12
CA LEU A 184 -10.78 -3.01 0.59
C LEU A 184 -10.26 -3.44 1.98
N HIS A 185 -8.95 -3.42 2.22
CA HIS A 185 -8.39 -3.69 3.56
C HIS A 185 -8.89 -2.74 4.65
N TYR A 186 -9.33 -1.54 4.29
CA TYR A 186 -9.83 -0.53 5.25
C TYR A 186 -11.32 -0.67 5.53
N ILE A 187 -12.01 -1.61 4.87
CA ILE A 187 -13.47 -1.73 4.88
C ILE A 187 -13.88 -3.04 5.54
N PHE A 188 -14.83 -2.96 6.48
CA PHE A 188 -15.49 -4.16 6.99
C PHE A 188 -16.41 -4.73 5.91
N MET A 189 -16.14 -5.94 5.47
CA MET A 189 -16.93 -6.63 4.46
C MET A 189 -16.87 -8.15 4.65
N PRO A 190 -17.85 -8.90 4.12
CA PRO A 190 -17.81 -10.36 4.15
C PRO A 190 -16.55 -10.91 3.47
N GLN A 191 -15.89 -11.89 4.09
CA GLN A 191 -14.65 -12.47 3.57
C GLN A 191 -14.78 -13.01 2.14
N TRP A 192 -15.91 -13.61 1.81
CA TRP A 192 -16.15 -14.15 0.46
C TRP A 192 -16.17 -13.04 -0.61
N GLU A 193 -16.76 -11.87 -0.30
CA GLU A 193 -16.82 -10.72 -1.21
C GLU A 193 -15.42 -10.12 -1.41
N TYR A 194 -14.66 -10.04 -0.32
CA TYR A 194 -13.28 -9.58 -0.35
C TYR A 194 -12.39 -10.48 -1.24
N VAL A 195 -12.50 -11.79 -1.10
CA VAL A 195 -11.74 -12.77 -1.90
C VAL A 195 -12.17 -12.74 -3.36
N GLU A 196 -13.48 -12.65 -3.63
CA GLU A 196 -13.99 -12.59 -5.01
C GLU A 196 -13.53 -11.31 -5.75
N ALA A 197 -13.46 -10.17 -5.04
CA ALA A 197 -12.89 -8.96 -5.59
C ALA A 197 -11.42 -9.18 -6.02
N HIS A 198 -10.61 -9.87 -5.21
CA HIS A 198 -9.23 -10.19 -5.60
C HIS A 198 -9.15 -11.17 -6.77
N ARG A 199 -10.00 -12.20 -6.81
CA ARG A 199 -10.07 -13.16 -7.92
C ARG A 199 -10.43 -12.48 -9.25
N GLY A 200 -11.25 -11.43 -9.21
CA GLY A 200 -11.57 -10.62 -10.37
C GLY A 200 -10.34 -10.01 -11.07
N TYR A 201 -9.26 -9.78 -10.34
CA TYR A 201 -7.99 -9.29 -10.91
C TYR A 201 -7.43 -10.21 -11.99
N ASN A 202 -7.58 -11.52 -11.85
CA ASN A 202 -7.09 -12.49 -12.83
C ASN A 202 -7.71 -12.33 -14.23
N ALA A 203 -8.94 -11.84 -14.31
CA ALA A 203 -9.63 -11.67 -15.59
C ALA A 203 -8.90 -10.68 -16.51
N LEU A 204 -8.24 -9.66 -15.95
CA LEU A 204 -7.45 -8.67 -16.68
C LEU A 204 -6.28 -9.30 -17.44
N TYR A 205 -5.79 -10.44 -16.96
CA TYR A 205 -4.58 -11.10 -17.46
C TYR A 205 -4.82 -12.05 -18.62
N SER A 206 -6.07 -12.22 -19.05
CA SER A 206 -6.45 -13.04 -20.21
C SER A 206 -5.77 -12.62 -21.52
N VAL A 207 -5.34 -11.36 -21.60
CA VAL A 207 -4.61 -10.80 -22.75
C VAL A 207 -3.13 -11.18 -22.79
N LEU A 208 -2.58 -11.70 -21.69
CA LEU A 208 -1.18 -12.08 -21.60
C LEU A 208 -0.96 -13.53 -22.00
N LYS A 209 0.24 -13.82 -22.49
CA LYS A 209 0.69 -15.19 -22.81
C LYS A 209 1.82 -15.55 -21.86
N PRO A 210 1.59 -16.42 -20.86
CA PRO A 210 2.62 -16.88 -19.95
C PRO A 210 3.75 -17.62 -20.64
N PHE A 211 4.98 -17.48 -20.10
CA PHE A 211 6.12 -18.29 -20.52
C PHE A 211 5.92 -19.75 -20.15
N ILE A 212 6.39 -20.65 -21.04
CA ILE A 212 6.31 -22.10 -20.85
C ILE A 212 7.60 -22.59 -20.20
N HIS A 213 7.47 -23.45 -19.20
CA HIS A 213 8.59 -24.02 -18.45
C HIS A 213 8.69 -25.54 -18.64
N ASP A 214 9.81 -26.00 -19.23
CA ASP A 214 10.12 -27.43 -19.29
C ASP A 214 10.73 -27.91 -17.96
N ARG A 215 9.92 -28.60 -17.16
CA ARG A 215 10.29 -29.14 -15.84
C ARG A 215 11.56 -30.01 -15.91
N ARG A 216 11.71 -30.84 -16.95
CA ARG A 216 12.88 -31.74 -17.08
C ARG A 216 14.15 -30.94 -17.31
N GLN A 217 14.08 -29.93 -18.15
CA GLN A 217 15.19 -29.04 -18.44
C GLN A 217 15.58 -28.23 -17.20
N LEU A 218 14.62 -27.67 -16.49
CA LEU A 218 14.82 -26.91 -15.25
C LEU A 218 15.50 -27.76 -14.17
N LYS A 219 15.01 -28.99 -13.93
CA LYS A 219 15.63 -29.93 -12.98
C LYS A 219 17.08 -30.25 -13.34
N ARG A 220 17.38 -30.48 -14.63
CA ARG A 220 18.77 -30.74 -15.11
C ARG A 220 19.66 -29.53 -14.87
N ARG A 221 19.18 -28.32 -15.18
CA ARG A 221 19.93 -27.06 -14.97
C ARG A 221 20.24 -26.83 -13.51
N GLN A 222 19.24 -26.95 -12.61
CA GLN A 222 19.41 -26.79 -11.18
C GLN A 222 20.40 -27.80 -10.62
N LYS A 223 20.27 -29.09 -11.00
CA LYS A 223 21.22 -30.13 -10.58
C LYS A 223 22.66 -29.84 -11.02
N LYS A 224 22.85 -29.28 -12.23
CA LYS A 224 24.19 -28.90 -12.74
C LYS A 224 24.78 -27.71 -11.97
N ARG A 225 23.94 -26.74 -11.58
CA ARG A 225 24.37 -25.58 -10.76
C ARG A 225 24.68 -25.97 -9.31
N GLY A 226 23.93 -26.91 -8.76
CA GLY A 226 23.99 -27.31 -7.35
C GLY A 226 23.27 -26.33 -6.39
N LYS A 227 22.77 -25.20 -6.89
CA LYS A 227 22.10 -24.15 -6.11
C LYS A 227 20.72 -23.83 -6.67
N LEU A 228 19.82 -23.32 -5.83
CA LEU A 228 18.57 -22.74 -6.25
C LEU A 228 18.74 -21.24 -6.53
N ARG A 229 18.16 -20.76 -7.64
CA ARG A 229 18.09 -19.33 -7.99
C ARG A 229 16.77 -18.75 -7.51
N ILE A 230 16.86 -17.85 -6.56
CA ILE A 230 15.72 -17.12 -6.01
C ILE A 230 15.73 -15.69 -6.52
N GLY A 231 14.69 -15.29 -7.24
CA GLY A 231 14.46 -13.91 -7.62
C GLY A 231 13.56 -13.22 -6.62
N TYR A 232 13.91 -12.01 -6.22
CA TYR A 232 13.04 -11.10 -5.48
C TYR A 232 12.71 -9.91 -6.35
N ILE A 233 11.42 -9.56 -6.46
CA ILE A 233 10.95 -8.41 -7.24
C ILE A 233 10.16 -7.47 -6.33
N SER A 234 10.54 -6.17 -6.30
CA SER A 234 9.93 -5.18 -5.41
C SER A 234 10.23 -3.75 -5.85
N PRO A 235 9.34 -2.77 -5.60
CA PRO A 235 9.65 -1.34 -5.63
C PRO A 235 10.40 -0.85 -4.38
N ASP A 236 10.51 -1.67 -3.32
CA ASP A 236 10.84 -1.24 -1.96
C ASP A 236 12.26 -1.62 -1.51
N PHE A 237 13.17 -1.95 -2.43
CA PHE A 237 14.59 -2.13 -2.15
C PHE A 237 15.31 -0.79 -1.91
N ARG A 238 14.71 0.05 -1.07
CA ARG A 238 15.16 1.40 -0.68
C ARG A 238 14.66 1.70 0.72
N ARG A 239 14.89 2.91 1.23
CA ARG A 239 14.32 3.35 2.53
C ARG A 239 12.79 3.28 2.48
N HIS A 240 12.25 2.20 3.00
CA HIS A 240 10.83 1.90 3.06
C HIS A 240 10.52 0.96 4.22
N VAL A 241 9.29 0.99 4.76
CA VAL A 241 8.89 0.11 5.87
C VAL A 241 9.03 -1.39 5.52
N VAL A 242 8.74 -1.79 4.29
CA VAL A 242 8.89 -3.18 3.83
C VAL A 242 10.33 -3.66 3.95
N LEU A 243 11.32 -2.76 3.81
CA LEU A 243 12.72 -3.11 3.92
C LEU A 243 13.08 -3.71 5.29
N LEU A 244 12.40 -3.27 6.36
CA LEU A 244 12.59 -3.80 7.72
C LEU A 244 12.30 -5.30 7.80
N PHE A 245 11.45 -5.82 6.91
CA PHE A 245 10.99 -7.21 6.90
C PHE A 245 11.67 -8.09 5.86
N ILE A 246 12.21 -7.50 4.80
CA ILE A 246 12.89 -8.24 3.72
C ILE A 246 14.42 -8.22 3.84
N TRP A 247 14.96 -7.47 4.81
CA TRP A 247 16.40 -7.29 4.98
C TRP A 247 17.15 -8.61 5.12
N ALA A 248 16.67 -9.52 5.96
CA ALA A 248 17.27 -10.83 6.15
C ALA A 248 17.28 -11.65 4.84
N MET A 249 16.20 -11.58 4.04
CA MET A 249 16.05 -12.34 2.80
C MET A 249 17.13 -12.01 1.77
N VAL A 250 17.58 -10.75 1.71
CA VAL A 250 18.56 -10.27 0.73
C VAL A 250 19.98 -10.20 1.27
N THR A 251 20.18 -10.31 2.61
CA THR A 251 21.50 -10.15 3.23
C THR A 251 22.00 -11.40 3.94
N LYS A 252 21.13 -12.29 4.43
CA LYS A 252 21.47 -13.42 5.32
C LYS A 252 21.23 -14.81 4.71
N TYR A 253 20.95 -14.90 3.42
CA TYR A 253 20.71 -16.18 2.76
C TYR A 253 21.97 -17.07 2.73
N ASN A 254 21.76 -18.39 2.71
CA ASN A 254 22.83 -19.39 2.62
C ASN A 254 23.43 -19.43 1.20
N ARG A 255 24.57 -18.80 1.03
CA ARG A 255 25.29 -18.69 -0.27
C ARG A 255 25.84 -20.02 -0.81
N GLN A 256 25.84 -21.08 -0.02
CA GLN A 256 26.24 -22.42 -0.49
C GLN A 256 25.12 -23.07 -1.30
N ASP A 257 23.86 -22.88 -0.89
CA ASP A 257 22.69 -23.52 -1.48
C ASP A 257 21.89 -22.62 -2.42
N PHE A 258 22.05 -21.28 -2.31
CA PHE A 258 21.23 -20.30 -3.02
C PHE A 258 22.05 -19.27 -3.78
N GLU A 259 21.49 -18.80 -4.89
CA GLU A 259 21.84 -17.58 -5.62
C GLU A 259 20.65 -16.64 -5.56
N VAL A 260 20.86 -15.38 -5.13
CA VAL A 260 19.80 -14.37 -4.98
C VAL A 260 19.92 -13.32 -6.08
N TYR A 261 18.78 -13.04 -6.73
CA TYR A 261 18.60 -12.11 -7.84
C TYR A 261 17.56 -11.05 -7.42
N CYS A 262 17.90 -9.77 -7.48
CA CYS A 262 16.97 -8.69 -7.13
C CYS A 262 16.60 -7.85 -8.35
N PHE A 263 15.29 -7.64 -8.53
CA PHE A 263 14.71 -6.81 -9.59
C PHE A 263 13.99 -5.64 -8.92
N SER A 264 14.62 -4.47 -8.96
CA SER A 264 14.08 -3.25 -8.35
C SER A 264 13.15 -2.52 -9.31
N ASN A 265 11.89 -2.31 -8.93
CA ASN A 265 10.94 -1.49 -9.68
C ASN A 265 10.86 -0.05 -9.14
N SER A 266 11.87 0.40 -8.41
CA SER A 266 11.92 1.77 -7.88
C SER A 266 12.57 2.73 -8.89
N PRO A 267 11.96 3.89 -9.14
CA PRO A 267 12.61 4.93 -9.98
C PRO A 267 13.85 5.54 -9.31
N THR A 268 13.99 5.39 -7.98
CA THR A 268 15.09 5.95 -7.18
C THR A 268 15.84 4.85 -6.44
N GLU A 269 17.15 5.02 -6.32
CA GLU A 269 18.06 4.16 -5.54
C GLU A 269 18.78 4.99 -4.49
N ASP A 270 18.88 4.47 -3.28
CA ASP A 270 19.52 5.10 -2.13
C ASP A 270 20.68 4.26 -1.58
N GLU A 271 21.17 4.59 -0.40
CA GLU A 271 22.24 3.87 0.28
C GLU A 271 21.89 2.40 0.58
N TYR A 272 20.61 2.11 0.87
CA TYR A 272 20.15 0.74 1.13
C TYR A 272 20.09 -0.09 -0.17
N SER A 273 19.62 0.50 -1.26
CA SER A 273 19.66 -0.12 -2.58
C SER A 273 21.10 -0.52 -2.95
N LYS A 274 22.04 0.41 -2.79
CA LYS A 274 23.48 0.20 -3.05
C LYS A 274 24.09 -0.86 -2.14
N TYR A 275 23.65 -0.95 -0.89
CA TYR A 275 24.09 -2.00 0.03
C TYR A 275 23.62 -3.37 -0.44
N ILE A 276 22.32 -3.52 -0.76
CA ILE A 276 21.74 -4.78 -1.25
C ILE A 276 22.44 -5.25 -2.54
N GLN A 277 22.71 -4.35 -3.49
CA GLN A 277 23.46 -4.66 -4.72
C GLN A 277 24.76 -5.41 -4.46
N ARG A 278 25.46 -5.08 -3.38
CA ARG A 278 26.73 -5.74 -2.99
C ARG A 278 26.53 -7.09 -2.31
N GLN A 279 25.33 -7.39 -1.84
CA GLN A 279 25.02 -8.62 -1.11
C GLN A 279 24.50 -9.74 -2.01
N VAL A 280 23.88 -9.41 -3.13
CA VAL A 280 23.19 -10.37 -4.01
C VAL A 280 24.03 -10.78 -5.22
N ASN A 281 23.65 -11.90 -5.86
CA ASN A 281 24.38 -12.41 -7.04
C ASN A 281 24.05 -11.60 -8.30
N PHE A 282 22.85 -11.02 -8.37
CA PHE A 282 22.41 -10.21 -9.51
C PHE A 282 21.49 -9.09 -9.04
N TRP A 283 21.66 -7.92 -9.61
CA TRP A 283 20.78 -6.76 -9.39
C TRP A 283 20.44 -6.11 -10.72
N CYS A 284 19.17 -5.76 -10.90
CA CYS A 284 18.73 -4.96 -12.03
C CYS A 284 17.61 -4.00 -11.60
N ASN A 285 17.75 -2.72 -11.94
CA ASN A 285 16.66 -1.78 -11.86
C ASN A 285 15.82 -1.89 -13.13
N ILE A 286 14.56 -2.31 -12.97
CA ILE A 286 13.62 -2.58 -14.07
C ILE A 286 12.57 -1.47 -14.23
N SER A 287 12.60 -0.40 -13.42
CA SER A 287 11.53 0.61 -13.36
C SER A 287 11.24 1.30 -14.71
N LYS A 288 12.29 1.46 -15.55
CA LYS A 288 12.19 2.13 -16.86
C LYS A 288 11.87 1.19 -18.03
N LEU A 289 11.78 -0.11 -17.78
CA LEU A 289 11.50 -1.10 -18.85
C LEU A 289 9.99 -1.20 -19.08
N SER A 290 9.61 -1.53 -20.32
CA SER A 290 8.24 -1.92 -20.62
C SER A 290 7.85 -3.18 -19.84
N LEU A 291 6.55 -3.38 -19.59
CA LEU A 291 6.07 -4.56 -18.86
C LEU A 291 6.57 -5.88 -19.46
N ARG A 292 6.55 -5.99 -20.79
CA ARG A 292 7.03 -7.17 -21.51
C ARG A 292 8.54 -7.37 -21.36
N ASP A 293 9.31 -6.28 -21.42
CA ASP A 293 10.77 -6.35 -21.28
C ASP A 293 11.17 -6.72 -19.86
N LYS A 294 10.44 -6.22 -18.83
CA LYS A 294 10.60 -6.66 -17.43
C LYS A 294 10.42 -8.17 -17.32
N ALA A 295 9.31 -8.70 -17.85
CA ALA A 295 9.02 -10.12 -17.79
C ALA A 295 10.06 -10.97 -18.54
N LEU A 296 10.49 -10.53 -19.74
CA LEU A 296 11.50 -11.21 -20.54
C LEU A 296 12.87 -11.20 -19.85
N LEU A 297 13.26 -10.08 -19.27
CA LEU A 297 14.52 -9.95 -18.52
C LEU A 297 14.56 -10.93 -17.34
N VAL A 298 13.48 -11.00 -16.55
CA VAL A 298 13.36 -11.94 -15.42
C VAL A 298 13.42 -13.39 -15.91
N TYR A 299 12.68 -13.72 -16.98
CA TYR A 299 12.67 -15.07 -17.59
C TYR A 299 14.06 -15.52 -18.03
N GLN A 300 14.86 -14.62 -18.63
CA GLN A 300 16.22 -14.90 -19.11
C GLN A 300 17.21 -15.21 -17.97
N GLN A 301 16.91 -14.84 -16.71
CA GLN A 301 17.77 -15.19 -15.57
C GLN A 301 17.65 -16.65 -15.14
N GLU A 302 16.72 -17.42 -15.73
CA GLU A 302 16.53 -18.84 -15.44
C GLU A 302 16.37 -19.12 -13.94
N LEU A 303 15.49 -18.35 -13.28
CA LEU A 303 15.16 -18.51 -11.87
C LEU A 303 14.45 -19.85 -11.64
N ASP A 304 14.62 -20.41 -10.45
CA ASP A 304 13.84 -21.55 -9.98
C ASP A 304 12.58 -21.08 -9.25
N ILE A 305 12.68 -19.99 -8.49
CA ILE A 305 11.59 -19.37 -7.73
C ILE A 305 11.68 -17.85 -7.91
N LEU A 306 10.56 -17.20 -8.16
CA LEU A 306 10.40 -15.75 -8.11
C LEU A 306 9.47 -15.38 -6.96
N VAL A 307 9.88 -14.45 -6.11
CA VAL A 307 9.12 -13.96 -4.96
C VAL A 307 8.79 -12.50 -5.19
N ASP A 308 7.51 -12.19 -5.30
CA ASP A 308 6.97 -10.84 -5.25
C ASP A 308 6.86 -10.37 -3.79
N LEU A 309 7.38 -9.19 -3.51
CA LEU A 309 7.42 -8.62 -2.16
C LEU A 309 6.50 -7.40 -2.00
N ALA A 310 5.65 -7.14 -2.98
CA ALA A 310 4.80 -5.95 -3.02
C ALA A 310 3.29 -6.28 -3.05
N GLY A 311 2.88 -7.38 -3.69
CA GLY A 311 1.47 -7.68 -3.92
C GLY A 311 0.77 -6.51 -4.61
N HIS A 312 -0.43 -6.11 -4.16
CA HIS A 312 -1.19 -4.99 -4.71
C HIS A 312 -0.76 -3.61 -4.18
N SER A 313 0.38 -3.49 -3.50
CA SER A 313 0.87 -2.18 -3.06
C SER A 313 1.29 -1.30 -4.25
N ARG A 314 1.55 -0.03 -3.96
CA ARG A 314 1.94 0.94 -4.99
C ARG A 314 3.20 0.50 -5.75
N ASP A 315 3.23 0.76 -7.06
CA ASP A 315 4.34 0.43 -7.97
C ASP A 315 4.66 -1.08 -8.03
N ASN A 316 3.68 -1.94 -7.75
CA ASN A 316 3.82 -3.39 -7.72
C ASN A 316 4.23 -4.01 -9.08
N CYS A 317 4.66 -5.26 -9.02
CA CYS A 317 5.10 -6.02 -10.17
C CYS A 317 4.19 -7.22 -10.51
N LEU A 318 2.97 -7.29 -9.97
CA LEU A 318 2.02 -8.37 -10.31
C LEU A 318 1.80 -8.54 -11.82
N PRO A 319 1.74 -7.45 -12.63
CA PRO A 319 1.68 -7.60 -14.08
C PRO A 319 2.86 -8.37 -14.70
N VAL A 320 4.05 -8.32 -14.10
CA VAL A 320 5.21 -9.14 -14.52
C VAL A 320 4.96 -10.62 -14.22
N LEU A 321 4.40 -10.93 -13.03
CA LEU A 321 4.08 -12.29 -12.62
C LEU A 321 2.99 -12.93 -13.51
N GLY A 322 2.12 -12.12 -14.12
CA GLY A 322 1.14 -12.57 -15.10
C GLY A 322 1.74 -13.26 -16.32
N TYR A 323 2.97 -12.91 -16.71
CA TYR A 323 3.72 -13.61 -17.75
C TYR A 323 4.37 -14.92 -17.29
N LYS A 324 4.30 -15.27 -16.00
CA LYS A 324 4.94 -16.46 -15.43
C LYS A 324 6.44 -16.56 -15.76
N PRO A 325 7.29 -15.56 -15.45
CA PRO A 325 8.71 -15.58 -15.81
C PRO A 325 9.54 -16.59 -15.03
N ALA A 326 9.02 -17.16 -13.95
CA ALA A 326 9.65 -18.25 -13.21
C ALA A 326 8.67 -19.44 -13.04
N PRO A 327 9.17 -20.69 -12.96
CA PRO A 327 8.33 -21.87 -12.87
C PRO A 327 7.52 -21.93 -11.55
N ILE A 328 8.08 -21.40 -10.47
CA ILE A 328 7.39 -21.23 -9.18
C ILE A 328 7.37 -19.75 -8.84
N GLN A 329 6.20 -19.22 -8.52
CA GLN A 329 6.01 -17.85 -8.11
C GLN A 329 5.33 -17.77 -6.76
N ILE A 330 5.85 -16.90 -5.89
CA ILE A 330 5.38 -16.67 -4.53
C ILE A 330 5.06 -15.19 -4.40
N SER A 331 4.03 -14.81 -3.65
CA SER A 331 3.83 -13.45 -3.18
C SER A 331 3.77 -13.39 -1.65
N GLY A 332 4.07 -12.24 -1.07
CA GLY A 332 3.98 -12.01 0.38
C GLY A 332 4.79 -10.81 0.86
N ILE A 333 4.79 -10.58 2.16
CA ILE A 333 5.49 -9.51 2.89
C ILE A 333 4.83 -8.13 2.73
N GLY A 334 4.85 -7.52 1.54
CA GLY A 334 4.32 -6.16 1.34
C GLY A 334 2.80 -6.08 1.20
N TYR A 335 2.14 -7.23 1.12
CA TYR A 335 0.69 -7.36 1.00
C TYR A 335 0.18 -8.56 1.79
N PHE A 336 -1.03 -8.52 2.31
CA PHE A 336 -1.50 -9.46 3.33
C PHE A 336 -2.73 -10.29 2.92
N ALA A 337 -3.05 -10.32 1.62
CA ALA A 337 -4.14 -11.11 1.07
C ALA A 337 -3.72 -11.77 -0.24
N THR A 338 -4.58 -12.65 -0.76
CA THR A 338 -4.38 -13.26 -2.08
C THR A 338 -4.08 -12.21 -3.15
N THR A 339 -3.19 -12.54 -4.09
CA THR A 339 -2.99 -11.70 -5.28
C THR A 339 -4.16 -11.79 -6.27
N GLY A 340 -4.99 -12.83 -6.14
CA GLY A 340 -6.01 -13.18 -7.11
C GLY A 340 -5.47 -13.83 -8.40
N LEU A 341 -4.15 -13.88 -8.62
CA LEU A 341 -3.54 -14.36 -9.86
C LEU A 341 -3.33 -15.88 -9.86
N GLN A 342 -3.81 -16.55 -10.88
CA GLN A 342 -3.57 -17.99 -11.09
C GLN A 342 -2.11 -18.32 -11.46
N THR A 343 -1.33 -17.34 -11.90
CA THR A 343 0.09 -17.50 -12.21
C THR A 343 0.99 -17.46 -10.97
N VAL A 344 0.48 -17.04 -9.81
CA VAL A 344 1.17 -17.11 -8.52
C VAL A 344 0.80 -18.43 -7.84
N ASP A 345 1.81 -19.25 -7.49
CA ASP A 345 1.59 -20.61 -6.99
C ASP A 345 1.42 -20.65 -5.47
N TYR A 346 2.16 -19.78 -4.76
CA TYR A 346 2.19 -19.77 -3.30
C TYR A 346 2.06 -18.37 -2.74
N PHE A 347 1.48 -18.27 -1.54
CA PHE A 347 1.50 -17.08 -0.72
C PHE A 347 2.24 -17.38 0.60
N LEU A 348 3.21 -16.52 0.96
CA LEU A 348 4.01 -16.69 2.18
C LEU A 348 3.17 -16.34 3.40
N SER A 349 3.08 -17.27 4.34
CA SER A 349 2.25 -17.18 5.55
C SER A 349 2.98 -17.80 6.74
N ASP A 350 2.38 -17.72 7.91
CA ASP A 350 2.84 -18.41 9.10
C ASP A 350 1.70 -19.16 9.81
N LYS A 351 2.06 -19.95 10.83
CA LYS A 351 1.10 -20.82 11.53
C LYS A 351 -0.07 -20.06 12.16
N TYR A 352 0.13 -18.82 12.59
CA TYR A 352 -0.92 -18.04 13.25
C TYR A 352 -1.90 -17.45 12.23
N LEU A 353 -1.39 -16.93 11.13
CA LEU A 353 -2.20 -16.38 10.03
C LEU A 353 -2.93 -17.47 9.25
N ALA A 354 -2.27 -18.63 9.04
CA ALA A 354 -2.88 -19.76 8.38
C ALA A 354 -4.02 -20.38 9.20
N ALA A 355 -3.92 -20.37 10.53
CA ALA A 355 -4.97 -20.84 11.43
C ALA A 355 -6.22 -19.94 11.37
N GLY A 356 -6.07 -18.61 11.29
CA GLY A 356 -7.17 -17.67 11.10
C GLY A 356 -7.95 -17.93 9.80
N CYS A 357 -7.25 -18.16 8.69
CA CYS A 357 -7.88 -18.52 7.42
C CYS A 357 -8.66 -19.86 7.45
N ALA A 358 -8.43 -20.70 8.45
CA ALA A 358 -9.13 -21.97 8.64
C ALA A 358 -10.45 -21.84 9.41
N VAL A 359 -10.66 -20.74 10.13
CA VAL A 359 -11.85 -20.48 10.94
C VAL A 359 -12.87 -19.65 10.16
N ILE A 360 -13.39 -20.19 9.06
CA ILE A 360 -14.72 -19.80 8.60
C ILE A 360 -15.69 -20.57 9.51
N PRO A 361 -16.61 -19.90 10.24
CA PRO A 361 -17.54 -20.64 11.07
C PRO A 361 -18.43 -21.52 10.17
N ALA A 362 -18.08 -22.80 10.08
CA ALA A 362 -19.02 -23.79 9.63
C ALA A 362 -20.23 -23.72 10.57
N LYS A 363 -21.42 -23.70 10.03
CA LYS A 363 -22.70 -23.62 10.75
C LYS A 363 -22.95 -24.75 11.75
N ASN A 364 -21.95 -25.53 12.16
CA ASN A 364 -22.09 -26.60 13.15
C ASN A 364 -20.81 -26.68 14.00
N ASN A 365 -20.98 -26.57 15.32
CA ASN A 365 -20.00 -26.80 16.37
C ASN A 365 -19.29 -28.15 16.22
N GLN A 366 -18.17 -28.22 15.52
CA GLN A 366 -17.22 -29.31 15.62
C GLN A 366 -15.83 -28.75 15.90
N VAL A 367 -15.25 -29.21 17.00
CA VAL A 367 -13.89 -28.95 17.46
C VAL A 367 -12.90 -29.37 16.38
N ILE A 368 -12.05 -28.45 15.96
CA ILE A 368 -11.05 -28.67 14.89
C ILE A 368 -9.82 -29.34 15.51
N ASP A 369 -9.49 -30.50 14.98
CA ASP A 369 -8.29 -31.29 15.27
C ASP A 369 -7.03 -30.60 14.70
N GLU A 370 -5.93 -30.59 15.47
CA GLU A 370 -4.68 -29.83 15.23
C GLU A 370 -3.82 -30.31 14.03
N ASN A 371 -4.39 -31.01 13.06
CA ASN A 371 -3.62 -31.57 11.95
C ASN A 371 -3.47 -30.62 10.74
N LEU A 372 -2.24 -30.43 10.28
CA LEU A 372 -1.81 -29.67 9.09
C LEU A 372 -2.61 -29.94 7.79
N GLN A 373 -3.42 -30.99 7.71
CA GLN A 373 -4.30 -31.27 6.57
C GLN A 373 -5.55 -30.37 6.53
N ALA A 374 -6.03 -29.86 7.67
CA ALA A 374 -7.15 -28.92 7.72
C ALA A 374 -6.77 -27.54 7.13
N THR A 375 -5.52 -27.11 7.25
CA THR A 375 -5.01 -25.85 6.69
C THR A 375 -5.02 -25.81 5.15
N ALA A 376 -4.89 -26.94 4.47
CA ALA A 376 -4.91 -26.99 3.00
C ALA A 376 -6.30 -26.79 2.39
N LEU A 377 -7.37 -27.19 3.07
CA LEU A 377 -8.75 -27.02 2.62
C LEU A 377 -9.27 -25.60 2.86
N ALA A 378 -8.92 -25.00 3.98
CA ALA A 378 -9.33 -23.63 4.33
C ALA A 378 -8.59 -22.58 3.49
N SER A 379 -7.35 -22.83 3.07
CA SER A 379 -6.60 -21.96 2.18
C SER A 379 -7.26 -21.79 0.80
N SER A 380 -7.98 -22.82 0.30
CA SER A 380 -8.62 -22.78 -1.02
C SER A 380 -9.82 -21.82 -1.11
N GLU A 381 -10.40 -21.42 0.01
CA GLU A 381 -11.52 -20.47 0.04
C GLU A 381 -11.04 -19.01 0.15
N SER A 382 -9.93 -18.76 0.85
CA SER A 382 -9.43 -17.41 1.12
C SER A 382 -8.29 -16.96 0.18
N PHE A 383 -7.63 -17.88 -0.51
CA PHE A 383 -6.50 -17.61 -1.40
C PHE A 383 -6.68 -18.30 -2.75
N THR A 384 -6.19 -17.66 -3.81
CA THR A 384 -6.00 -18.28 -5.13
C THR A 384 -4.76 -19.18 -5.10
N GLU A 385 -3.76 -18.79 -4.33
CA GLU A 385 -2.48 -19.46 -4.14
C GLU A 385 -2.56 -20.54 -3.03
N LYS A 386 -1.61 -21.46 -3.03
CA LYS A 386 -1.35 -22.33 -1.87
C LYS A 386 -0.57 -21.54 -0.81
N LEU A 387 -0.81 -21.80 0.47
CA LEU A 387 -0.02 -21.17 1.53
C LEU A 387 1.33 -21.86 1.70
N LEU A 388 2.42 -21.08 1.66
CA LEU A 388 3.74 -21.50 2.13
C LEU A 388 3.85 -21.08 3.59
N VAL A 389 3.47 -21.99 4.50
CA VAL A 389 3.38 -21.73 5.94
C VAL A 389 4.73 -21.95 6.61
N LEU A 390 5.24 -20.90 7.27
CA LEU A 390 6.41 -20.96 8.15
C LEU A 390 5.96 -21.32 9.59
N PRO A 391 6.81 -22.03 10.35
CA PRO A 391 6.44 -22.50 11.69
C PRO A 391 6.35 -21.41 12.75
N HIS A 392 6.93 -20.24 12.50
CA HIS A 392 6.90 -19.09 13.41
C HIS A 392 6.28 -17.88 12.71
N SER A 393 7.06 -16.85 12.42
CA SER A 393 6.60 -15.65 11.72
C SER A 393 7.01 -15.70 10.24
N HIS A 394 6.11 -15.26 9.35
CA HIS A 394 6.48 -15.03 7.95
C HIS A 394 7.28 -13.75 7.75
N PHE A 395 7.45 -12.98 8.81
CA PHE A 395 8.29 -11.78 8.87
C PHE A 395 9.53 -11.98 9.72
N CYS A 396 10.59 -11.25 9.34
CA CYS A 396 11.73 -11.00 10.21
C CYS A 396 11.93 -9.49 10.33
N TYR A 397 11.61 -8.93 11.49
CA TYR A 397 11.79 -7.50 11.74
C TYR A 397 13.26 -7.20 12.05
N VAL A 398 13.87 -6.36 11.22
CA VAL A 398 15.26 -5.91 11.41
C VAL A 398 15.26 -4.38 11.44
N PRO A 399 15.49 -3.75 12.60
CA PRO A 399 15.63 -2.31 12.67
C PRO A 399 16.92 -1.90 11.92
N ILE A 400 16.75 -1.19 10.79
CA ILE A 400 17.89 -0.76 9.94
C ILE A 400 18.46 0.60 10.33
N LYS A 401 17.94 1.20 11.39
CA LYS A 401 18.40 2.46 11.98
C LYS A 401 18.68 2.27 13.47
N GLU A 402 19.48 3.16 14.03
CA GLU A 402 19.70 3.20 15.48
C GLU A 402 18.37 3.49 16.19
N MET A 403 18.05 2.66 17.17
CA MET A 403 16.81 2.77 17.94
C MET A 403 17.13 3.36 19.32
N PRO A 404 16.40 4.40 19.76
CA PRO A 404 16.59 5.00 21.08
C PRO A 404 16.40 3.96 22.20
N PRO A 405 17.02 4.12 23.38
CA PRO A 405 16.87 3.18 24.50
C PRO A 405 15.43 3.14 25.01
N VAL A 406 14.99 2.01 25.57
CA VAL A 406 13.68 1.92 26.25
C VAL A 406 13.66 2.77 27.52
N GLN A 407 12.49 3.25 27.92
CA GLN A 407 12.26 4.06 29.12
C GLN A 407 11.15 3.46 29.97
N GLN A 408 10.99 3.96 31.19
CA GLN A 408 9.83 3.63 32.04
C GLN A 408 8.52 4.11 31.39
N ALA A 409 7.42 3.44 31.73
CA ALA A 409 6.10 3.85 31.29
C ALA A 409 5.84 5.32 31.70
N PRO A 410 5.42 6.18 30.77
CA PRO A 410 5.20 7.61 31.07
C PRO A 410 4.15 7.85 32.17
N CYS A 411 3.20 6.96 32.36
CA CYS A 411 2.20 7.07 33.44
C CYS A 411 2.81 7.03 34.86
N MET A 412 4.01 6.48 35.02
CA MET A 412 4.70 6.46 36.32
C MET A 412 5.08 7.87 36.80
N SER A 413 5.34 8.79 35.87
CA SER A 413 5.66 10.18 36.17
C SER A 413 4.49 11.14 35.93
N LYS A 414 3.70 10.91 34.87
CA LYS A 414 2.58 11.77 34.47
C LYS A 414 1.33 11.60 35.34
N GLY A 415 1.16 10.41 35.95
CA GLY A 415 0.00 10.08 36.79
C GLY A 415 -1.26 9.66 36.02
N TYR A 416 -1.30 9.85 34.69
CA TYR A 416 -2.39 9.45 33.82
C TYR A 416 -1.88 8.54 32.68
N ILE A 417 -2.76 7.76 32.06
CA ILE A 417 -2.46 6.88 30.93
C ILE A 417 -2.53 7.65 29.62
N THR A 418 -1.56 7.44 28.74
CA THR A 418 -1.61 7.89 27.35
C THR A 418 -1.77 6.69 26.42
N PHE A 419 -2.93 6.55 25.82
CA PHE A 419 -3.15 5.67 24.68
C PHE A 419 -2.66 6.33 23.40
N GLY A 420 -2.25 5.57 22.38
CA GLY A 420 -1.89 6.21 21.13
C GLY A 420 -1.87 5.29 19.92
N SER A 421 -1.83 5.89 18.74
CA SER A 421 -1.65 5.18 17.48
C SER A 421 -0.88 6.04 16.49
N PHE A 422 0.20 5.46 15.90
CA PHE A 422 1.00 6.08 14.85
C PHE A 422 0.68 5.46 13.48
N ASN A 423 -0.47 4.81 13.37
CA ASN A 423 -0.98 4.25 12.13
C ASN A 423 -1.48 5.35 11.18
N ASN A 424 -1.53 5.03 9.88
CA ASN A 424 -2.17 5.89 8.90
C ASN A 424 -3.66 6.05 9.26
N LEU A 425 -4.16 7.29 9.27
CA LEU A 425 -5.51 7.62 9.76
C LEU A 425 -6.65 7.01 8.94
N ILE A 426 -6.44 6.62 7.69
CA ILE A 426 -7.45 5.85 6.95
C ILE A 426 -7.80 4.52 7.64
N LYS A 427 -6.90 3.99 8.45
CA LYS A 427 -7.14 2.77 9.26
C LYS A 427 -8.02 3.05 10.49
N ALA A 428 -8.05 4.30 10.96
CA ALA A 428 -8.87 4.74 12.08
C ALA A 428 -10.30 5.07 11.62
N ASN A 429 -11.03 4.05 11.14
CA ASN A 429 -12.42 4.16 10.74
C ASN A 429 -13.33 4.44 11.94
N ASP A 430 -14.63 4.70 11.71
CA ASP A 430 -15.54 5.11 12.75
C ASP A 430 -15.68 4.06 13.87
N VAL A 431 -15.66 2.75 13.55
CA VAL A 431 -15.71 1.66 14.55
C VAL A 431 -14.48 1.68 15.46
N VAL A 432 -13.30 1.93 14.88
CA VAL A 432 -12.04 2.07 15.64
C VAL A 432 -12.10 3.29 16.56
N LEU A 433 -12.57 4.43 16.04
CA LEU A 433 -12.69 5.67 16.83
C LEU A 433 -13.72 5.53 17.96
N GLU A 434 -14.85 4.88 17.74
CA GLU A 434 -15.86 4.56 18.76
C GLU A 434 -15.29 3.67 19.86
N ALA A 435 -14.51 2.63 19.48
CA ALA A 435 -13.84 1.78 20.46
C ALA A 435 -12.83 2.57 21.30
N TRP A 436 -12.01 3.43 20.67
CA TRP A 436 -11.08 4.30 21.40
C TRP A 436 -11.81 5.30 22.31
N GLY A 437 -12.89 5.90 21.81
CA GLY A 437 -13.75 6.77 22.63
C GLY A 437 -14.26 6.06 23.89
N THR A 438 -14.74 4.82 23.74
CA THR A 438 -15.22 4.00 24.86
C THR A 438 -14.09 3.68 25.86
N ILE A 439 -12.89 3.34 25.37
CA ILE A 439 -11.72 3.10 26.24
C ILE A 439 -11.40 4.35 27.07
N LEU A 440 -11.33 5.52 26.43
CA LEU A 440 -11.00 6.76 27.12
C LEU A 440 -12.07 7.18 28.12
N GLN A 441 -13.35 6.94 27.83
CA GLN A 441 -14.45 7.21 28.78
C GLN A 441 -14.35 6.31 30.02
N GLN A 442 -13.93 5.04 29.88
CA GLN A 442 -13.81 4.09 30.98
C GLN A 442 -12.48 4.18 31.76
N VAL A 443 -11.48 4.88 31.20
CA VAL A 443 -10.22 5.18 31.90
C VAL A 443 -10.15 6.69 32.14
N PRO A 444 -10.61 7.18 33.32
CA PRO A 444 -10.63 8.62 33.62
C PRO A 444 -9.23 9.23 33.48
N GLU A 445 -9.17 10.52 33.12
CA GLU A 445 -7.93 11.31 32.91
C GLU A 445 -6.97 10.78 31.82
N SER A 446 -7.27 9.64 31.17
CA SER A 446 -6.45 9.15 30.08
C SER A 446 -6.48 10.06 28.85
N ARG A 447 -5.44 10.02 28.04
CA ARG A 447 -5.28 10.84 26.83
C ARG A 447 -5.06 9.97 25.60
N LEU A 448 -5.38 10.51 24.44
CA LEU A 448 -5.16 9.88 23.14
C LEU A 448 -4.10 10.67 22.33
N LEU A 449 -3.05 10.01 21.90
CA LEU A 449 -2.02 10.56 21.02
C LEU A 449 -2.12 9.93 19.64
N LEU A 450 -2.56 10.70 18.65
CA LEU A 450 -2.60 10.27 17.24
C LEU A 450 -1.50 10.97 16.45
N LYS A 451 -0.75 10.19 15.67
CA LYS A 451 0.32 10.72 14.82
C LYS A 451 0.25 10.12 13.43
N CYS A 452 0.16 11.00 12.43
CA CYS A 452 0.19 10.63 11.02
C CYS A 452 0.61 11.83 10.18
N ALA A 453 1.35 11.60 9.09
CA ALA A 453 1.77 12.68 8.20
C ALA A 453 0.60 13.48 7.60
N SER A 454 -0.56 12.85 7.39
CA SER A 454 -1.76 13.55 6.90
C SER A 454 -2.31 14.61 7.88
N LEU A 455 -1.93 14.55 9.18
CA LEU A 455 -2.30 15.59 10.16
C LEU A 455 -1.51 16.90 10.01
N ASP A 456 -0.57 16.99 9.07
CA ASP A 456 0.01 18.28 8.66
C ASP A 456 -0.97 19.10 7.81
N ASP A 457 -2.00 18.45 7.26
CA ASP A 457 -3.10 19.08 6.55
C ASP A 457 -4.15 19.57 7.56
N ASP A 458 -4.48 20.86 7.52
CA ASP A 458 -5.41 21.48 8.46
C ASP A 458 -6.83 20.94 8.30
N ASP A 459 -7.26 20.62 7.08
CA ASP A 459 -8.60 20.06 6.81
C ASP A 459 -8.73 18.66 7.43
N ILE A 460 -7.69 17.80 7.29
CA ILE A 460 -7.65 16.48 7.93
C ILE A 460 -7.61 16.61 9.45
N ARG A 461 -6.77 17.49 9.96
CA ARG A 461 -6.66 17.72 11.41
C ARG A 461 -7.99 18.16 12.00
N GLU A 462 -8.68 19.10 11.35
CA GLU A 462 -10.00 19.56 11.80
C GLU A 462 -11.07 18.47 11.67
N LEU A 463 -11.07 17.68 10.60
CA LEU A 463 -11.95 16.53 10.44
C LEU A 463 -11.82 15.55 11.63
N PHE A 464 -10.58 15.14 11.95
CA PHE A 464 -10.33 14.22 13.06
C PHE A 464 -10.64 14.87 14.43
N ARG A 465 -10.34 16.16 14.60
CA ARG A 465 -10.71 16.91 15.78
C ARG A 465 -12.22 16.87 16.01
N GLN A 466 -13.02 17.14 14.98
CA GLN A 466 -14.48 17.09 15.06
C GLN A 466 -15.01 15.68 15.36
N LYS A 467 -14.45 14.66 14.74
CA LYS A 467 -14.80 13.25 15.03
C LYS A 467 -14.55 12.92 16.51
N LEU A 468 -13.40 13.27 17.06
CA LEU A 468 -13.08 13.00 18.48
C LEU A 468 -13.98 13.78 19.44
N LEU A 469 -14.28 15.04 19.14
CA LEU A 469 -15.22 15.84 19.91
C LEU A 469 -16.64 15.24 19.90
N SER A 470 -17.10 14.73 18.74
CA SER A 470 -18.42 14.09 18.62
C SER A 470 -18.55 12.79 19.42
N LEU A 471 -17.41 12.13 19.74
CA LEU A 471 -17.35 10.99 20.65
C LEU A 471 -17.34 11.39 22.14
N GLY A 472 -17.47 12.68 22.43
CA GLY A 472 -17.48 13.21 23.80
C GLY A 472 -16.10 13.34 24.44
N LEU A 473 -15.03 13.33 23.65
CA LEU A 473 -13.66 13.56 24.13
C LEU A 473 -13.37 15.06 24.12
N PRO A 474 -13.13 15.70 25.27
CA PRO A 474 -12.74 17.10 25.30
C PRO A 474 -11.32 17.29 24.76
N GLU A 475 -11.04 18.48 24.22
CA GLU A 475 -9.84 18.79 23.45
C GLU A 475 -8.53 18.55 24.23
N GLU A 476 -8.54 18.77 25.53
CA GLU A 476 -7.41 18.52 26.42
C GLU A 476 -7.06 17.03 26.59
N ARG A 477 -7.92 16.11 26.13
CA ARG A 477 -7.72 14.67 26.22
C ARG A 477 -7.19 14.02 24.96
N PHE A 478 -6.93 14.78 23.89
CA PHE A 478 -6.29 14.22 22.69
C PHE A 478 -5.26 15.16 22.09
N GLN A 479 -4.30 14.58 21.39
CA GLN A 479 -3.28 15.29 20.63
C GLN A 479 -3.21 14.72 19.21
N LEU A 480 -3.21 15.62 18.22
CA LEU A 480 -3.09 15.30 16.80
C LEU A 480 -1.73 15.83 16.30
N ARG A 481 -0.84 14.94 15.91
CA ARG A 481 0.53 15.27 15.49
C ARG A 481 0.77 14.88 14.03
N GLY A 482 1.38 15.77 13.29
CA GLY A 482 1.82 15.57 11.92
C GLY A 482 3.13 14.79 11.80
N PHE A 483 3.81 14.96 10.67
CA PHE A 483 5.07 14.31 10.37
C PHE A 483 6.21 14.84 11.26
N SER A 484 7.08 13.93 11.69
CA SER A 484 8.40 14.27 12.18
C SER A 484 9.43 13.29 11.64
N ALA A 485 10.61 13.80 11.28
CA ALA A 485 11.69 12.98 10.74
C ALA A 485 12.26 12.01 11.80
N ASP A 486 12.30 12.44 13.06
CA ASP A 486 12.70 11.64 14.22
C ASP A 486 11.47 11.38 15.11
N TYR A 487 10.63 10.44 14.69
CA TYR A 487 9.38 10.11 15.38
C TYR A 487 9.54 9.07 16.49
N LEU A 488 10.65 8.34 16.53
CA LEU A 488 10.82 7.26 17.52
C LEU A 488 10.78 7.74 18.97
N PRO A 489 11.42 8.88 19.36
CA PRO A 489 11.30 9.39 20.72
C PRO A 489 9.88 9.76 21.14
N GLU A 490 8.95 9.98 20.18
CA GLU A 490 7.56 10.30 20.50
C GLU A 490 6.80 9.11 21.11
N TYR A 491 7.30 7.86 20.91
CA TYR A 491 6.77 6.69 21.63
C TYR A 491 6.97 6.77 23.15
N TYR A 492 7.93 7.56 23.66
CA TYR A 492 8.10 7.77 25.09
C TYR A 492 6.93 8.51 25.76
N GLU A 493 6.04 9.07 24.98
CA GLU A 493 4.84 9.73 25.51
C GLU A 493 3.63 8.81 25.63
N MET A 494 3.71 7.59 25.08
CA MET A 494 2.64 6.62 24.99
C MET A 494 2.84 5.46 25.96
N ASP A 495 1.79 5.12 26.73
CA ASP A 495 1.79 3.97 27.65
C ASP A 495 1.32 2.69 26.95
N ILE A 496 0.30 2.79 26.09
CA ILE A 496 -0.33 1.67 25.39
C ILE A 496 -0.61 2.10 23.97
N ALA A 497 -0.14 1.32 23.00
CA ALA A 497 -0.50 1.50 21.60
C ALA A 497 -1.81 0.76 21.28
N LEU A 498 -2.75 1.48 20.67
CA LEU A 498 -4.02 0.95 20.19
C LEU A 498 -3.89 0.65 18.69
N ASP A 499 -3.93 -0.64 18.34
CA ASP A 499 -3.88 -1.05 16.96
C ASP A 499 -5.20 -0.77 16.23
N THR A 500 -5.14 -0.62 14.93
CA THR A 500 -6.30 -0.38 14.06
C THR A 500 -6.84 -1.70 13.50
N PHE A 501 -8.12 -1.72 13.12
CA PHE A 501 -8.79 -2.87 12.52
C PHE A 501 -9.86 -2.42 11.52
N PRO A 502 -10.18 -3.20 10.47
CA PRO A 502 -9.72 -4.56 10.16
C PRO A 502 -8.27 -4.63 9.63
N TYR A 503 -7.61 -3.50 9.37
CA TYR A 503 -6.24 -3.45 8.87
C TYR A 503 -5.28 -2.96 9.97
N PRO A 504 -4.54 -3.89 10.62
CA PRO A 504 -3.65 -3.55 11.73
C PRO A 504 -2.35 -2.86 11.30
N GLY A 505 -1.57 -2.42 12.27
CA GLY A 505 -0.21 -1.95 12.09
C GLY A 505 0.74 -3.09 11.75
N GLY A 506 1.79 -2.78 11.00
CA GLY A 506 2.92 -3.68 10.73
C GLY A 506 4.20 -3.09 11.30
N GLY A 507 4.87 -2.22 10.53
CA GLY A 507 6.05 -1.50 10.99
C GLY A 507 5.80 -0.66 12.24
N THR A 508 4.65 0.03 12.31
CA THR A 508 4.27 0.82 13.49
C THR A 508 4.09 -0.02 14.75
N THR A 509 3.53 -1.23 14.61
CA THR A 509 3.39 -2.18 15.71
C THR A 509 4.76 -2.69 16.17
N CYS A 510 5.64 -3.06 15.23
CA CYS A 510 7.01 -3.46 15.56
C CYS A 510 7.81 -2.32 16.21
N ASP A 511 7.71 -1.09 15.69
CA ASP A 511 8.37 0.08 16.27
C ASP A 511 7.86 0.35 17.70
N ALA A 512 6.54 0.31 17.94
CA ALA A 512 5.95 0.49 19.27
C ALA A 512 6.52 -0.54 20.26
N LEU A 513 6.44 -1.82 19.93
CA LEU A 513 6.95 -2.93 20.76
C LEU A 513 8.47 -2.80 21.02
N TYR A 514 9.25 -2.45 20.01
CA TYR A 514 10.69 -2.29 20.13
C TYR A 514 11.08 -1.04 20.93
N MET A 515 10.22 -0.01 20.94
CA MET A 515 10.34 1.17 21.81
C MET A 515 9.82 0.94 23.24
N GLY A 516 9.36 -0.28 23.53
CA GLY A 516 8.85 -0.68 24.84
C GLY A 516 7.38 -0.45 25.06
N VAL A 517 6.63 -0.01 24.06
CA VAL A 517 5.20 0.28 24.18
C VAL A 517 4.37 -0.97 23.87
N PRO A 518 3.60 -1.53 24.83
CA PRO A 518 2.74 -2.67 24.57
C PRO A 518 1.59 -2.28 23.62
N VAL A 519 1.23 -3.21 22.73
CA VAL A 519 0.18 -3.03 21.72
C VAL A 519 -0.98 -3.94 22.04
N VAL A 520 -2.21 -3.42 22.01
CA VAL A 520 -3.44 -4.23 21.99
C VAL A 520 -3.94 -4.28 20.56
N THR A 521 -4.18 -5.48 20.01
CA THR A 521 -4.61 -5.71 18.63
C THR A 521 -5.90 -6.52 18.56
N LEU A 522 -6.65 -6.35 17.47
CA LEU A 522 -7.85 -7.12 17.18
C LEU A 522 -7.67 -7.85 15.86
N GLY A 523 -7.82 -9.19 15.89
CA GLY A 523 -7.89 -10.05 14.71
C GLY A 523 -9.33 -10.37 14.33
N ASP A 524 -9.59 -10.56 13.04
CA ASP A 524 -10.91 -10.87 12.48
C ASP A 524 -10.98 -12.24 11.79
N GLY A 525 -9.90 -13.03 11.89
CA GLY A 525 -9.77 -14.33 11.23
C GLY A 525 -9.31 -14.25 9.77
N SER A 526 -9.17 -13.04 9.20
CA SER A 526 -8.53 -12.88 7.88
C SER A 526 -7.01 -12.85 8.01
N HIS A 527 -6.31 -13.24 6.95
CA HIS A 527 -4.84 -13.21 6.94
C HIS A 527 -4.29 -11.81 7.23
N GLY A 528 -4.89 -10.77 6.67
CA GLY A 528 -4.48 -9.40 6.88
C GLY A 528 -4.86 -8.86 8.26
N GLY A 529 -6.08 -9.16 8.71
CA GLY A 529 -6.59 -8.72 10.02
C GLY A 529 -5.86 -9.36 11.19
N ASP A 530 -5.43 -10.61 11.05
CA ASP A 530 -4.69 -11.34 12.09
C ASP A 530 -3.18 -11.02 12.13
N PHE A 531 -2.71 -10.08 11.33
CA PHE A 531 -1.30 -9.74 11.28
C PHE A 531 -0.73 -9.31 12.65
N GLY A 532 -1.45 -8.43 13.37
CA GLY A 532 -1.10 -8.04 14.73
C GLY A 532 -1.11 -9.24 15.71
N ILE A 533 -2.05 -10.18 15.53
CA ILE A 533 -2.12 -11.43 16.30
C ILE A 533 -0.83 -12.26 16.14
N SER A 534 -0.37 -12.45 14.89
CA SER A 534 0.86 -13.17 14.62
C SER A 534 2.07 -12.51 15.29
N LEU A 535 2.18 -11.18 15.19
CA LEU A 535 3.26 -10.44 15.83
C LEU A 535 3.27 -10.66 17.34
N LEU A 536 2.14 -10.44 18.01
CA LEU A 536 2.06 -10.53 19.47
C LEU A 536 2.28 -11.95 19.98
N LYS A 537 1.70 -12.96 19.33
CA LYS A 537 1.89 -14.38 19.71
C LYS A 537 3.34 -14.83 19.56
N ASN A 538 4.05 -14.36 18.54
CA ASN A 538 5.47 -14.70 18.36
C ASN A 538 6.38 -14.12 19.45
N ILE A 539 5.97 -13.07 20.14
CA ILE A 539 6.72 -12.47 21.25
C ILE A 539 6.16 -12.81 22.64
N GLY A 540 5.11 -13.63 22.72
CA GLY A 540 4.52 -14.10 23.99
C GLY A 540 3.54 -13.12 24.64
N LEU A 541 2.90 -12.24 23.86
CA LEU A 541 1.90 -11.27 24.32
C LEU A 541 0.46 -11.70 23.98
N ASP A 542 0.14 -12.99 24.11
CA ASP A 542 -1.17 -13.54 23.79
C ASP A 542 -2.32 -12.83 24.52
N PHE A 543 -2.07 -12.33 25.73
CA PHE A 543 -3.08 -11.61 26.54
C PHE A 543 -3.56 -10.32 25.89
N ALA A 544 -2.76 -9.70 25.00
CA ALA A 544 -3.09 -8.45 24.30
C ALA A 544 -3.70 -8.69 22.90
N CYS A 545 -3.89 -9.95 22.50
CA CYS A 545 -4.62 -10.37 21.30
C CYS A 545 -6.13 -10.42 21.58
N SER A 546 -6.96 -9.76 20.77
CA SER A 546 -8.40 -9.72 20.87
C SER A 546 -9.07 -10.25 19.60
N TYR A 547 -10.31 -10.76 19.72
CA TYR A 547 -11.07 -11.33 18.61
C TYR A 547 -12.51 -10.74 18.52
N SER A 548 -12.82 -9.77 19.34
CA SER A 548 -14.00 -8.91 19.22
C SER A 548 -13.68 -7.49 19.70
N VAL A 549 -14.49 -6.51 19.28
CA VAL A 549 -14.34 -5.10 19.69
C VAL A 549 -14.47 -4.97 21.19
N GLU A 550 -15.40 -5.71 21.81
CA GLU A 550 -15.62 -5.72 23.25
C GLU A 550 -14.38 -6.23 24.00
N GLU A 551 -13.79 -7.33 23.51
CA GLU A 551 -12.57 -7.89 24.08
C GLU A 551 -11.38 -6.94 23.95
N TYR A 552 -11.24 -6.26 22.79
CA TYR A 552 -10.23 -5.24 22.55
C TYR A 552 -10.34 -4.07 23.53
N ILE A 553 -11.56 -3.57 23.75
CA ILE A 553 -11.84 -2.51 24.71
C ILE A 553 -11.48 -2.98 26.13
N GLN A 554 -11.95 -4.16 26.55
CA GLN A 554 -11.71 -4.69 27.88
C GLN A 554 -10.22 -4.90 28.17
N LYS A 555 -9.48 -5.49 27.24
CA LYS A 555 -8.03 -5.71 27.40
C LYS A 555 -7.25 -4.42 27.48
N SER A 556 -7.64 -3.40 26.70
CA SER A 556 -7.03 -2.08 26.76
C SER A 556 -7.24 -1.42 28.13
N ILE A 557 -8.45 -1.54 28.69
CA ILE A 557 -8.80 -1.00 30.01
C ILE A 557 -8.05 -1.74 31.12
N LEU A 558 -8.05 -3.08 31.09
CA LEU A 558 -7.38 -3.90 32.09
C LEU A 558 -5.86 -3.62 32.13
N LEU A 559 -5.25 -3.48 30.96
CA LEU A 559 -3.83 -3.14 30.87
C LEU A 559 -3.55 -1.74 31.40
N ALA A 560 -4.44 -0.77 31.16
CA ALA A 560 -4.32 0.60 31.69
C ALA A 560 -4.44 0.70 33.21
N GLN A 561 -5.13 -0.25 33.85
CA GLN A 561 -5.31 -0.30 35.29
C GLN A 561 -4.10 -0.85 36.05
N ASP A 562 -3.23 -1.60 35.36
CA ASP A 562 -2.02 -2.22 35.95
C ASP A 562 -0.76 -1.46 35.54
N LYS A 563 -0.48 -0.34 36.22
CA LYS A 563 0.70 0.51 35.96
C LYS A 563 2.02 -0.21 36.22
N GLU A 564 2.04 -1.16 37.16
CA GLU A 564 3.24 -1.94 37.45
C GLU A 564 3.58 -2.88 36.28
N LEU A 565 2.59 -3.61 35.78
CA LEU A 565 2.74 -4.42 34.57
C LEU A 565 3.15 -3.56 33.37
N LEU A 566 2.51 -2.41 33.16
CA LEU A 566 2.92 -1.48 32.08
C LEU A 566 4.39 -1.13 32.18
N ASN A 567 4.87 -0.74 33.36
CA ASN A 567 6.28 -0.39 33.55
C ASN A 567 7.23 -1.57 33.29
N VAL A 568 6.85 -2.78 33.72
CA VAL A 568 7.61 -4.01 33.42
C VAL A 568 7.67 -4.26 31.92
N LEU A 569 6.56 -4.11 31.21
CA LEU A 569 6.48 -4.26 29.75
C LEU A 569 7.35 -3.21 29.04
N HIS A 570 7.25 -1.92 29.43
CA HIS A 570 8.05 -0.86 28.83
C HIS A 570 9.56 -1.13 28.92
N LEU A 571 10.02 -1.66 30.03
CA LEU A 571 11.44 -1.97 30.23
C LEU A 571 11.86 -3.30 29.59
N GLY A 572 10.91 -4.25 29.39
CA GLY A 572 11.19 -5.63 29.00
C GLY A 572 10.92 -5.98 27.53
N LEU A 573 10.00 -5.27 26.86
CA LEU A 573 9.50 -5.67 25.52
C LEU A 573 10.58 -5.75 24.46
N ARG A 574 11.53 -4.81 24.44
CA ARG A 574 12.67 -4.89 23.50
C ARG A 574 13.42 -6.21 23.65
N ASN A 575 13.76 -6.58 24.88
CA ASN A 575 14.45 -7.84 25.14
C ASN A 575 13.59 -9.06 24.75
N MET A 576 12.27 -8.99 24.95
CA MET A 576 11.35 -10.03 24.49
C MET A 576 11.37 -10.16 22.97
N MET A 577 11.33 -9.05 22.22
CA MET A 577 11.42 -9.06 20.76
C MET A 577 12.75 -9.62 20.26
N GLU A 578 13.87 -9.15 20.80
CA GLU A 578 15.23 -9.58 20.42
C GLU A 578 15.46 -11.08 20.63
N ASN A 579 14.77 -11.68 21.60
CA ASN A 579 14.83 -13.11 21.88
C ASN A 579 13.68 -13.92 21.23
N SER A 580 12.86 -13.29 20.40
CA SER A 580 11.72 -13.92 19.74
C SER A 580 12.05 -14.36 18.30
N PRO A 581 11.21 -15.24 17.71
CA PRO A 581 11.34 -15.63 16.31
C PRO A 581 11.28 -14.44 15.34
N ILE A 582 10.57 -13.34 15.70
CA ILE A 582 10.39 -12.17 14.83
C ILE A 582 11.72 -11.47 14.50
N MET A 583 12.72 -11.51 15.39
CA MET A 583 14.00 -10.86 15.19
C MET A 583 15.15 -11.87 15.00
N ASN A 584 14.86 -13.16 14.96
CA ASN A 584 15.87 -14.18 14.74
C ASN A 584 16.14 -14.40 13.25
N GLU A 585 16.95 -13.51 12.63
CA GLU A 585 17.29 -13.57 11.21
C GLU A 585 17.78 -14.96 10.75
N LYS A 586 18.58 -15.63 11.58
CA LYS A 586 19.14 -16.94 11.23
C LYS A 586 18.06 -18.03 11.17
N GLN A 587 17.20 -18.09 12.19
CA GLN A 587 16.10 -19.05 12.22
C GLN A 587 15.11 -18.79 11.08
N TYR A 588 14.71 -17.54 10.89
CA TYR A 588 13.82 -17.11 9.80
C TYR A 588 14.34 -17.57 8.44
N MET A 589 15.62 -17.31 8.14
CA MET A 589 16.20 -17.72 6.87
C MET A 589 16.27 -19.25 6.71
N GLN A 590 16.57 -19.98 7.78
CA GLN A 590 16.55 -21.45 7.75
C GLN A 590 15.17 -22.00 7.42
N GLU A 591 14.11 -21.45 8.03
CA GLU A 591 12.73 -21.87 7.80
C GLU A 591 12.26 -21.53 6.38
N LEU A 592 12.53 -20.31 5.92
CA LEU A 592 12.19 -19.86 4.58
C LEU A 592 12.91 -20.67 3.49
N GLU A 593 14.21 -20.91 3.66
CA GLU A 593 15.03 -21.70 2.74
C GLU A 593 14.62 -23.19 2.69
N GLN A 594 14.20 -23.74 3.82
CA GLN A 594 13.60 -25.08 3.86
C GLN A 594 12.26 -25.10 3.10
N GLY A 595 11.45 -24.05 3.25
CA GLY A 595 10.24 -23.86 2.47
C GLY A 595 10.52 -23.86 0.96
N TYR A 596 11.51 -23.07 0.51
CA TYR A 596 11.91 -23.03 -0.91
C TYR A 596 12.39 -24.39 -1.43
N LYS A 597 13.21 -25.10 -0.66
CA LYS A 597 13.66 -26.46 -1.03
C LYS A 597 12.49 -27.42 -1.15
N ARG A 598 11.53 -27.37 -0.21
CA ARG A 598 10.34 -28.23 -0.21
C ARG A 598 9.50 -28.02 -1.47
N ILE A 599 9.09 -26.78 -1.76
CA ILE A 599 8.25 -26.49 -2.92
C ILE A 599 8.96 -26.77 -4.25
N TRP A 600 10.28 -26.57 -4.32
CA TRP A 600 11.08 -26.97 -5.48
C TRP A 600 11.10 -28.50 -5.65
N GLN A 601 11.24 -29.27 -4.58
CA GLN A 601 11.17 -30.73 -4.62
C GLN A 601 9.79 -31.20 -5.08
N GLU A 602 8.71 -30.66 -4.55
CA GLU A 602 7.33 -30.93 -4.98
C GLU A 602 7.16 -30.65 -6.49
N PHE A 603 7.57 -29.48 -6.95
CA PHE A 603 7.55 -29.11 -8.36
C PHE A 603 8.38 -30.10 -9.21
N SER A 604 9.59 -30.45 -8.79
CA SER A 604 10.51 -31.27 -9.56
C SER A 604 10.16 -32.77 -9.58
N HIS A 605 9.39 -33.28 -8.58
CA HIS A 605 8.99 -34.70 -8.47
C HIS A 605 7.53 -34.93 -8.87
N GLY A 606 6.68 -33.93 -8.90
CA GLY A 606 5.28 -34.06 -9.24
C GLY A 606 5.05 -34.63 -10.63
N GLY A 607 4.18 -35.65 -10.74
CA GLY A 607 3.71 -36.21 -12.00
C GLY A 607 2.96 -35.17 -12.85
N SER A 608 2.91 -35.42 -14.14
CA SER A 608 2.28 -34.61 -15.19
C SER A 608 0.90 -34.06 -14.82
N GLN A 609 0.83 -32.80 -14.36
CA GLN A 609 -0.40 -32.03 -14.22
C GLN A 609 -0.18 -30.58 -14.62
N TYR A 610 0.42 -30.31 -15.77
CA TYR A 610 0.27 -29.04 -16.51
C TYR A 610 0.47 -29.38 -18.00
N VAL A 611 -0.62 -29.43 -18.70
CA VAL A 611 -0.67 -29.27 -20.16
C VAL A 611 -1.04 -27.83 -20.42
#